data_ab5d0d80a5db359a3916d7418c886e4d
#
_entry.id   ab5d0d80a5db359a3916d7418c886e4d
#
_cell.length_a   1.000
_cell.length_b   1.000
_cell.length_c   1.000
_cell.angle_alpha   90.00
_cell.angle_beta   90.00
_cell.angle_gamma   90.00
#
_symmetry.space_group_name_H-M   'P 1'
#
loop_
_entity.id
_entity.type
_entity.pdbx_description
1 polymer ?
#
loop_
_entity_poly.entity_id
_entity_poly.type
_entity_poly.pdbx_seq_one_letter_code
_entity_poly.pdbx_strand_id
1 'polypeptide(L)'
;MSTVAGGQTLARILGAIEGFYVTFGEWPSAIRLPPGYINHLQNEVLPPEAFSKFIEKVALVPDESATVVAEDSGGQRYNYGSSGFSKVKPPISAREWLGLDNL
;
A
#
# COMPACT_ATOMS: atom_id res chain seq x y z
N MET A 1 12.06 -0.86 -20.21
CA MET A 1 12.20 -0.50 -19.33
C MET A 1 11.15 -0.09 -18.49
N SER A 2 10.09 0.16 -18.87
CA SER A 2 9.03 0.61 -18.05
C SER A 2 8.52 -0.42 -17.09
N THR A 3 8.90 -1.62 -17.28
CA THR A 3 8.46 -2.65 -16.39
C THR A 3 8.88 -2.42 -14.95
N VAL A 4 9.92 -1.68 -14.79
CA VAL A 4 10.39 -1.40 -13.46
C VAL A 4 9.35 -0.63 -12.66
N ALA A 5 8.63 0.25 -13.32
CA ALA A 5 7.66 1.06 -12.63
C ALA A 5 6.54 0.24 -12.01
N GLY A 6 6.10 -0.83 -12.68
CA GLY A 6 5.04 -1.65 -12.15
C GLY A 6 5.44 -2.30 -10.83
N GLY A 7 6.63 -2.87 -10.79
CA GLY A 7 7.13 -3.49 -9.58
C GLY A 7 7.29 -2.48 -8.47
N GLN A 8 7.77 -1.30 -8.81
CA GLN A 8 7.97 -0.27 -7.80
C GLN A 8 6.65 0.24 -7.23
N THR A 9 5.63 0.35 -8.05
CA THR A 9 4.34 0.82 -7.56
C THR A 9 3.80 -0.10 -6.48
N LEU A 10 3.74 -1.38 -6.77
CA LEU A 10 3.23 -2.34 -5.79
C LEU A 10 4.14 -2.43 -4.58
N ALA A 11 5.45 -2.45 -4.80
CA ALA A 11 6.39 -2.56 -3.69
C ALA A 11 6.27 -1.38 -2.73
N ARG A 12 6.08 -0.18 -3.25
CA ARG A 12 5.94 1.00 -2.41
C ARG A 12 4.64 0.96 -1.62
N ILE A 13 3.58 0.51 -2.24
CA ILE A 13 2.30 0.39 -1.55
C ILE A 13 2.40 -0.64 -0.44
N LEU A 14 2.96 -1.81 -0.74
CA LEU A 14 3.12 -2.85 0.27
C LEU A 14 4.03 -2.39 1.40
N GLY A 15 5.10 -1.67 1.05
CA GLY A 15 6.00 -1.14 2.07
C GLY A 15 5.33 -0.13 2.97
N ALA A 16 4.46 0.72 2.41
CA ALA A 16 3.73 1.68 3.23
C ALA A 16 2.76 0.98 4.17
N ILE A 17 2.09 -0.06 3.69
CA ILE A 17 1.14 -0.80 4.51
C ILE A 17 1.86 -1.50 5.67
N GLU A 18 2.97 -2.17 5.37
CA GLU A 18 3.71 -2.86 6.43
C GLU A 18 4.34 -1.87 7.39
N GLY A 19 4.86 -0.76 6.86
CA GLY A 19 5.44 0.26 7.73
C GLY A 19 4.42 0.86 8.67
N PHE A 20 3.18 1.01 8.19
CA PHE A 20 2.11 1.48 9.06
C PHE A 20 1.88 0.48 10.20
N TYR A 21 1.81 -0.81 9.88
CA TYR A 21 1.60 -1.82 10.92
C TYR A 21 2.75 -1.84 11.92
N VAL A 22 3.97 -1.81 11.40
CA VAL A 22 5.15 -1.85 12.26
C VAL A 22 5.17 -0.66 13.22
N THR A 23 4.70 0.49 12.75
CA THR A 23 4.71 1.72 13.54
C THR A 23 3.56 1.79 14.53
N PHE A 24 2.37 1.39 14.11
CA PHE A 24 1.15 1.62 14.90
C PHE A 24 0.48 0.37 15.43
N GLY A 25 0.90 -0.81 14.99
CA GLY A 25 0.35 -2.07 15.51
C GLY A 25 -0.98 -2.47 14.91
N GLU A 26 -1.39 -1.84 13.82
CA GLU A 26 -2.64 -2.17 13.16
C GLU A 26 -2.51 -1.88 11.68
N TRP A 27 -3.41 -2.45 10.88
CA TRP A 27 -3.37 -2.25 9.44
C TRP A 27 -4.04 -0.91 9.08
N PRO A 28 -3.57 -0.25 8.01
CA PRO A 28 -4.18 1.01 7.60
C PRO A 28 -5.52 0.77 6.93
N SER A 29 -6.31 1.83 6.78
CA SER A 29 -7.59 1.75 6.09
C SER A 29 -7.55 2.43 4.72
N ALA A 30 -6.53 3.23 4.44
CA ALA A 30 -6.44 3.94 3.17
C ALA A 30 -5.00 4.19 2.80
N ILE A 31 -4.77 4.33 1.49
CA ILE A 31 -3.47 4.72 0.95
C ILE A 31 -3.69 5.94 0.09
N ARG A 32 -2.94 7.01 0.37
CA ARG A 32 -2.92 8.19 -0.49
C ARG A 32 -1.72 8.12 -1.40
N LEU A 33 -1.93 8.35 -2.67
CA LEU A 33 -0.85 8.25 -3.65
C LEU A 33 -1.25 9.00 -4.91
N PRO A 34 -0.29 9.38 -5.76
CA PRO A 34 -0.61 10.08 -7.00
C PRO A 34 -1.55 9.25 -7.88
N PRO A 35 -2.45 9.91 -8.60
CA PRO A 35 -3.42 9.18 -9.45
C PRO A 35 -2.77 8.27 -10.48
N GLY A 36 -1.59 8.63 -10.97
CA GLY A 36 -0.89 7.78 -11.92
C GLY A 36 -0.52 6.43 -11.34
N TYR A 37 -0.23 6.38 -10.04
CA TYR A 37 0.07 5.13 -9.38
C TYR A 37 -1.18 4.25 -9.31
N ILE A 38 -2.34 4.85 -9.08
CA ILE A 38 -3.60 4.10 -9.01
C ILE A 38 -3.91 3.50 -10.37
N ASN A 39 -3.78 4.32 -11.43
CA ASN A 39 -4.01 3.83 -12.78
C ASN A 39 -3.08 2.70 -13.14
N HIS A 40 -1.82 2.83 -12.77
CA HIS A 40 -0.83 1.81 -13.09
C HIS A 40 -1.15 0.52 -12.33
N LEU A 41 -1.50 0.63 -11.06
CA LEU A 41 -1.83 -0.52 -10.25
C LEU A 41 -3.04 -1.26 -10.82
N GLN A 42 -4.08 -0.52 -11.19
CA GLN A 42 -5.32 -1.09 -11.65
C GLN A 42 -5.19 -1.70 -13.06
N ASN A 43 -4.47 -1.01 -13.93
CA ASN A 43 -4.46 -1.39 -15.34
C ASN A 43 -3.29 -2.27 -15.74
N GLU A 44 -2.18 -2.24 -15.00
CA GLU A 44 -0.96 -2.88 -15.44
C GLU A 44 -0.33 -3.82 -14.43
N VAL A 45 -0.67 -3.70 -13.17
CA VAL A 45 0.00 -4.47 -12.14
C VAL A 45 -0.89 -5.59 -11.60
N LEU A 46 -2.14 -5.29 -11.27
CA LEU A 46 -3.03 -6.26 -10.65
C LEU A 46 -4.12 -6.71 -11.60
N PRO A 47 -4.39 -8.02 -11.66
CA PRO A 47 -5.58 -8.48 -12.38
C PRO A 47 -6.83 -7.92 -11.70
N PRO A 48 -7.96 -7.86 -12.42
CA PRO A 48 -9.18 -7.27 -11.85
C PRO A 48 -9.62 -7.90 -10.53
N GLU A 49 -9.48 -9.21 -10.40
CA GLU A 49 -9.88 -9.87 -9.16
C GLU A 49 -8.99 -9.46 -8.00
N ALA A 50 -7.70 -9.34 -8.25
CA ALA A 50 -6.77 -8.94 -7.21
C ALA A 50 -7.01 -7.50 -6.82
N PHE A 51 -7.28 -6.63 -7.80
CA PHE A 51 -7.55 -5.24 -7.51
C PHE A 51 -8.82 -5.09 -6.67
N SER A 52 -9.85 -5.87 -6.97
CA SER A 52 -11.07 -5.84 -6.18
C SER A 52 -10.82 -6.24 -4.73
N LYS A 53 -10.02 -7.27 -4.52
CA LYS A 53 -9.68 -7.66 -3.15
C LYS A 53 -8.90 -6.58 -2.44
N PHE A 54 -8.01 -5.92 -3.16
CA PHE A 54 -7.20 -4.86 -2.60
C PHE A 54 -8.07 -3.75 -2.06
N ILE A 55 -8.99 -3.25 -2.88
CA ILE A 55 -9.79 -2.10 -2.48
C ILE A 55 -10.85 -2.44 -1.44
N GLU A 56 -11.13 -3.71 -1.22
CA GLU A 56 -11.99 -4.11 -0.12
C GLU A 56 -11.30 -3.90 1.22
N LYS A 57 -10.00 -4.00 1.24
CA LYS A 57 -9.24 -3.84 2.48
C LYS A 57 -8.77 -2.43 2.71
N VAL A 58 -8.35 -1.77 1.63
CA VAL A 58 -7.68 -0.48 1.72
C VAL A 58 -8.23 0.41 0.63
N ALA A 59 -8.73 1.59 1.00
CA ALA A 59 -9.20 2.55 0.02
C ALA A 59 -8.01 3.23 -0.65
N LEU A 60 -8.11 3.47 -1.94
CA LEU A 60 -7.09 4.21 -2.67
C LEU A 60 -7.56 5.64 -2.84
N VAL A 61 -6.80 6.59 -2.30
CA VAL A 61 -7.18 8.01 -2.32
C VAL A 61 -6.19 8.75 -3.21
N PRO A 62 -6.65 9.30 -4.33
CA PRO A 62 -5.75 10.04 -5.22
C PRO A 62 -5.31 11.35 -4.56
N ASP A 63 -4.02 11.60 -4.59
CA ASP A 63 -3.45 12.79 -3.97
C ASP A 63 -2.12 13.07 -4.64
N GLU A 64 -2.08 14.08 -5.50
CA GLU A 64 -0.88 14.36 -6.28
C GLU A 64 0.26 14.87 -5.43
N SER A 65 -0.02 15.39 -4.26
CA SER A 65 1.04 15.89 -3.40
C SER A 65 1.64 14.81 -2.52
N ALA A 66 1.04 13.64 -2.47
CA ALA A 66 1.55 12.56 -1.64
C ALA A 66 2.53 11.71 -2.43
N THR A 67 3.48 11.08 -1.72
CA THR A 67 4.27 10.05 -2.37
C THR A 67 3.52 8.73 -2.29
N VAL A 68 3.58 8.04 -1.18
CA VAL A 68 2.68 6.92 -0.88
C VAL A 68 2.51 6.97 0.63
N VAL A 69 1.29 7.21 1.08
CA VAL A 69 1.03 7.41 2.50
C VAL A 69 -0.07 6.46 2.95
N ALA A 70 0.23 5.61 3.93
CA ALA A 70 -0.77 4.75 4.54
C ALA A 70 -1.37 5.51 5.73
N GLU A 71 -2.69 5.44 5.87
CA GLU A 71 -3.35 6.16 6.97
C GLU A 71 -4.56 5.39 7.46
N ASP A 72 -5.03 5.74 8.65
CA ASP A 72 -6.25 5.16 9.18
C ASP A 72 -7.27 6.25 9.43
N SER A 73 -8.45 5.87 9.91
CA SER A 73 -9.52 6.82 10.14
C SER A 73 -9.24 7.70 11.36
N GLY A 74 -8.29 7.34 12.19
CA GLY A 74 -7.94 8.13 13.36
C GLY A 74 -6.88 9.19 13.10
N GLY A 75 -6.41 9.30 11.87
CA GLY A 75 -5.42 10.33 11.53
C GLY A 75 -3.98 9.89 11.62
N GLN A 76 -3.70 8.65 11.95
CA GLN A 76 -2.34 8.14 11.94
C GLN A 76 -1.89 7.95 10.50
N ARG A 77 -0.65 8.30 10.20
CA ARG A 77 -0.10 8.24 8.87
C ARG A 77 1.32 7.70 8.87
N TYR A 78 1.65 6.95 7.84
CA TYR A 78 3.02 6.49 7.61
C TYR A 78 3.37 6.75 6.15
N ASN A 79 4.42 7.55 5.92
CA ASN A 79 4.93 7.82 4.58
C ASN A 79 5.88 6.72 4.17
N TYR A 80 5.71 6.20 2.96
CA TYR A 80 6.66 5.22 2.46
C TYR A 80 8.07 5.81 2.50
N GLY A 81 9.00 5.03 2.99
CA GLY A 81 10.38 5.48 3.08
C GLY A 81 10.73 6.17 4.39
N SER A 82 9.75 6.38 5.25
CA SER A 82 10.04 6.96 6.56
C SER A 82 10.91 6.00 7.34
N SER A 83 11.90 6.52 8.04
CA SER A 83 12.70 5.68 8.90
C SER A 83 12.07 5.68 10.28
N GLY A 84 12.27 4.60 10.98
CA GLY A 84 11.74 4.46 12.30
C GLY A 84 12.08 3.09 12.83
N PHE A 85 11.82 2.89 14.10
CA PHE A 85 12.15 1.61 14.70
C PHE A 85 10.99 0.67 14.53
N SER A 86 11.31 -0.55 14.13
CA SER A 86 10.31 -1.59 14.06
C SER A 86 9.95 -1.97 15.47
N LYS A 87 8.73 -1.73 15.85
CA LYS A 87 8.29 -2.07 17.18
C LYS A 87 7.43 -3.29 17.22
N VAL A 88 6.65 -3.50 16.18
CA VAL A 88 5.72 -4.62 16.13
C VAL A 88 5.93 -5.31 14.80
N LYS A 89 6.15 -6.61 14.85
CA LYS A 89 6.28 -7.37 13.62
C LYS A 89 4.90 -7.80 13.17
N PRO A 90 4.51 -7.57 11.91
CA PRO A 90 3.18 -8.00 11.47
C PRO A 90 3.08 -9.53 11.49
N PRO A 91 1.91 -10.05 11.80
CA PRO A 91 1.70 -11.50 11.83
C PRO A 91 1.76 -12.12 10.44
N ILE A 92 1.43 -11.36 9.41
CA ILE A 92 1.52 -11.79 8.03
C ILE A 92 2.03 -10.62 7.21
N SER A 93 2.48 -10.88 6.00
CA SER A 93 2.96 -9.81 5.13
C SER A 93 1.77 -8.99 4.61
N ALA A 94 2.04 -7.79 4.13
CA ALA A 94 1.00 -6.98 3.52
C ALA A 94 0.41 -7.69 2.31
N ARG A 95 1.24 -8.40 1.55
CA ARG A 95 0.75 -9.14 0.39
C ARG A 95 -0.27 -10.19 0.80
N GLU A 96 0.01 -10.93 1.86
CA GLU A 96 -0.92 -11.93 2.36
C GLU A 96 -2.19 -11.27 2.90
N TRP A 97 -2.04 -10.19 3.63
CA TRP A 97 -3.18 -9.49 4.20
C TRP A 97 -4.14 -9.00 3.13
N LEU A 98 -3.58 -8.55 1.99
CA LEU A 98 -4.41 -8.07 0.88
C LEU A 98 -4.95 -9.20 0.01
N GLY A 99 -4.52 -10.44 0.25
CA GLY A 99 -4.98 -11.55 -0.57
C GLY A 99 -4.26 -11.65 -1.90
N LEU A 100 -3.04 -11.14 -1.97
CA LEU A 100 -2.28 -11.10 -3.21
C LEU A 100 -1.16 -12.15 -3.27
N ASP A 101 -1.14 -13.07 -2.33
CA ASP A 101 -0.03 -14.01 -2.23
C ASP A 101 -0.05 -15.07 -3.33
N ASN A 102 -1.11 -15.14 -4.10
CA ASN A 102 -1.17 -16.07 -5.23
C ASN A 102 -0.82 -15.44 -6.56
N LEU A 103 -0.37 -14.22 -6.56
CA LEU A 103 -0.03 -13.56 -7.82
C LEU A 103 1.34 -13.95 -8.34
#